data_528d15ad4fe58dc361fa7197d9c56782
#
_entry.id   528d15ad4fe58dc361fa7197d9c56782
#
_cell.length_a   1.000
_cell.length_b   1.000
_cell.length_c   1.000
_cell.angle_alpha   90.00
_cell.angle_beta   90.00
_cell.angle_gamma   90.00
#
_symmetry.space_group_name_H-M   'P 1'
#
loop_
_entity.id
_entity.type
_entity.pdbx_description
1 polymer ?
#
loop_
_entity_poly.entity_id
_entity_poly.type
_entity_poly.pdbx_seq_one_letter_code
_entity_poly.pdbx_strand_id
1 'polypeptide(L)'
;MNLRLPLAITITFFTFFCCEEKNSEPPLAKVGEIQLTKTDLISEIPLNLDPDDSLVFVENYIHNWIVDHLITKKAEELIPNEVREVEKKMKKYKLSLISHEFEQFYVNKRLDTNINSFEIQDYYNNHLDDFVLNDYVVKCLYVKVPKNSKKIKEFKKYYHIYNESMIDDLMSTAQKEANSFYYNPDEWIYYDDLLKQVPQLEKFTKIYFIKKKKKVILESEEEIFFVNIYDYLIKDGTSPMSFEKEKI
;
A
#
# COMPACT_ATOMS: atom_id res chain seq x y z
N MET A 1 -26.78 98.83 -13.74
CA MET A 1 -27.20 97.64 -13.01
C MET A 1 -26.84 96.45 -13.91
N ASN A 2 -25.61 95.97 -13.71
CA ASN A 2 -24.99 94.99 -14.62
C ASN A 2 -25.25 93.52 -14.14
N LEU A 3 -26.03 92.80 -14.91
CA LEU A 3 -26.28 91.40 -14.70
C LEU A 3 -25.26 90.59 -15.46
N ARG A 4 -24.33 89.96 -14.71
CA ARG A 4 -23.33 89.06 -15.32
C ARG A 4 -23.90 87.61 -15.22
N LEU A 5 -24.10 87.04 -16.37
CA LEU A 5 -24.46 85.62 -16.53
C LEU A 5 -23.17 84.78 -16.45
N PRO A 6 -23.09 83.66 -15.65
CA PRO A 6 -21.96 82.74 -15.69
C PRO A 6 -22.16 81.72 -16.80
N LEU A 7 -21.12 81.60 -17.63
CA LEU A 7 -20.97 80.65 -18.69
C LEU A 7 -20.69 79.27 -18.06
N ALA A 8 -21.66 78.31 -18.09
CA ALA A 8 -21.49 76.96 -17.65
C ALA A 8 -20.74 76.18 -18.72
N ILE A 9 -19.47 75.84 -18.46
CA ILE A 9 -18.69 74.91 -19.30
C ILE A 9 -19.07 73.50 -18.93
N THR A 10 -19.81 72.82 -19.82
CA THR A 10 -20.16 71.40 -19.69
C THR A 10 -18.97 70.55 -20.21
N ILE A 11 -18.16 69.99 -19.31
CA ILE A 11 -17.08 69.08 -19.67
C ILE A 11 -17.74 67.70 -19.88
N THR A 12 -17.88 67.34 -21.16
CA THR A 12 -18.32 65.94 -21.55
C THR A 12 -17.15 64.99 -21.34
N PHE A 13 -17.25 64.19 -20.28
CA PHE A 13 -16.28 63.13 -19.98
C PHE A 13 -16.55 61.93 -20.91
N PHE A 14 -15.75 61.86 -21.97
CA PHE A 14 -15.78 60.76 -22.92
C PHE A 14 -15.00 59.60 -22.28
N THR A 15 -15.68 58.68 -21.59
CA THR A 15 -15.09 57.43 -21.11
C THR A 15 -14.80 56.53 -22.31
N PHE A 16 -13.54 56.45 -22.69
CA PHE A 16 -13.06 55.41 -23.56
C PHE A 16 -13.19 54.09 -22.82
N PHE A 17 -14.21 53.32 -23.16
CA PHE A 17 -14.27 51.91 -22.83
C PHE A 17 -13.21 51.19 -23.70
N CYS A 18 -11.98 51.06 -23.14
CA CYS A 18 -10.96 50.23 -23.72
C CYS A 18 -11.42 48.79 -23.51
N CYS A 19 -12.07 48.19 -24.52
CA CYS A 19 -12.25 46.77 -24.58
C CYS A 19 -10.86 46.16 -24.78
N GLU A 20 -10.23 45.63 -23.74
CA GLU A 20 -9.10 44.72 -23.87
C GLU A 20 -9.59 43.48 -24.63
N GLU A 21 -9.37 43.48 -25.93
CA GLU A 21 -9.39 42.22 -26.70
C GLU A 21 -8.33 41.29 -26.06
N LYS A 22 -8.78 40.37 -25.20
CA LYS A 22 -7.99 39.21 -24.86
C LYS A 22 -7.65 38.54 -26.18
N ASN A 23 -6.40 38.61 -26.59
CA ASN A 23 -5.80 37.79 -27.65
C ASN A 23 -5.88 36.32 -27.20
N SER A 24 -7.04 35.71 -27.29
CA SER A 24 -7.20 34.30 -27.08
C SER A 24 -6.77 33.61 -28.36
N GLU A 25 -5.75 32.78 -28.28
CA GLU A 25 -5.40 31.86 -29.38
C GLU A 25 -6.69 31.19 -29.92
N PRO A 26 -6.80 30.98 -31.23
CA PRO A 26 -7.98 30.33 -31.78
C PRO A 26 -8.12 28.90 -31.19
N PRO A 27 -9.33 28.48 -30.86
CA PRO A 27 -9.54 27.16 -30.28
C PRO A 27 -9.18 26.07 -31.30
N LEU A 28 -8.65 24.95 -30.83
CA LEU A 28 -8.31 23.78 -31.65
C LEU A 28 -9.57 23.07 -32.18
N ALA A 29 -10.64 23.09 -31.40
CA ALA A 29 -11.95 22.59 -31.75
C ALA A 29 -13.06 23.35 -31.03
N LYS A 30 -14.27 23.36 -31.57
CA LYS A 30 -15.45 23.97 -30.95
C LYS A 30 -16.70 23.13 -31.23
N VAL A 31 -17.48 22.85 -30.18
CA VAL A 31 -18.80 22.21 -30.28
C VAL A 31 -19.80 23.06 -29.48
N GLY A 32 -20.68 23.73 -30.18
CA GLY A 32 -21.57 24.73 -29.56
C GLY A 32 -20.77 25.89 -28.95
N GLU A 33 -20.95 26.12 -27.68
CA GLU A 33 -20.17 27.14 -26.92
C GLU A 33 -18.93 26.59 -26.24
N ILE A 34 -18.74 25.28 -26.23
CA ILE A 34 -17.58 24.62 -25.60
C ILE A 34 -16.40 24.64 -26.57
N GLN A 35 -15.24 25.03 -26.09
CA GLN A 35 -14.02 25.17 -26.90
C GLN A 35 -12.89 24.38 -26.27
N LEU A 36 -12.14 23.66 -27.13
CA LEU A 36 -10.88 23.03 -26.76
C LEU A 36 -9.73 23.98 -27.07
N THR A 37 -9.02 24.41 -26.07
CA THR A 37 -7.85 25.28 -26.25
C THR A 37 -6.56 24.47 -26.34
N LYS A 38 -5.50 25.12 -26.84
CA LYS A 38 -4.17 24.52 -26.86
C LYS A 38 -3.66 24.19 -25.46
N THR A 39 -3.99 25.04 -24.47
CA THR A 39 -3.62 24.83 -23.08
C THR A 39 -4.27 23.56 -22.50
N ASP A 40 -5.55 23.35 -22.81
CA ASP A 40 -6.26 22.15 -22.37
C ASP A 40 -5.62 20.88 -22.96
N LEU A 41 -5.29 20.91 -24.25
CA LEU A 41 -4.66 19.78 -24.92
C LEU A 41 -3.26 19.49 -24.35
N ILE A 42 -2.43 20.50 -24.09
CA ILE A 42 -1.06 20.32 -23.58
C ILE A 42 -1.08 19.64 -22.21
N SER A 43 -2.07 19.93 -21.37
CA SER A 43 -2.19 19.29 -20.04
C SER A 43 -2.50 17.80 -20.10
N GLU A 44 -2.99 17.31 -21.23
CA GLU A 44 -3.37 15.91 -21.42
C GLU A 44 -2.30 15.06 -22.13
N ILE A 45 -1.29 15.71 -22.73
CA ILE A 45 -0.20 15.02 -23.43
C ILE A 45 0.74 14.36 -22.41
N PRO A 46 0.95 13.02 -22.47
CA PRO A 46 1.94 12.35 -21.62
C PRO A 46 3.36 12.85 -21.85
N LEU A 47 4.11 13.06 -20.75
CA LEU A 47 5.44 13.72 -20.78
C LEU A 47 6.55 12.95 -21.54
N ASN A 48 6.34 11.67 -21.90
CA ASN A 48 7.38 10.80 -22.46
C ASN A 48 6.98 10.19 -23.82
N LEU A 49 6.17 10.90 -24.62
CA LEU A 49 5.82 10.44 -25.97
C LEU A 49 6.91 10.83 -26.98
N ASP A 50 7.17 9.92 -27.92
CA ASP A 50 7.95 10.21 -29.12
C ASP A 50 7.23 11.27 -29.97
N PRO A 51 7.93 12.16 -30.70
CA PRO A 51 7.31 13.19 -31.54
C PRO A 51 6.24 12.66 -32.50
N ASP A 52 6.47 11.52 -33.15
CA ASP A 52 5.51 10.92 -34.10
C ASP A 52 4.27 10.38 -33.35
N ASP A 53 4.44 9.74 -32.21
CA ASP A 53 3.34 9.27 -31.35
C ASP A 53 2.56 10.44 -30.76
N SER A 54 3.22 11.56 -30.48
CA SER A 54 2.60 12.77 -29.98
C SER A 54 1.61 13.38 -30.99
N LEU A 55 1.95 13.37 -32.27
CA LEU A 55 1.04 13.86 -33.34
C LEU A 55 -0.21 12.99 -33.44
N VAL A 56 -0.02 11.68 -33.46
CA VAL A 56 -1.14 10.70 -33.48
C VAL A 56 -2.02 10.84 -32.24
N PHE A 57 -1.41 11.05 -31.07
CA PHE A 57 -2.14 11.30 -29.83
C PHE A 57 -3.01 12.56 -29.93
N VAL A 58 -2.44 13.67 -30.41
CA VAL A 58 -3.14 14.95 -30.54
C VAL A 58 -4.34 14.84 -31.49
N GLU A 59 -4.17 14.22 -32.66
CA GLU A 59 -5.26 14.02 -33.64
C GLU A 59 -6.38 13.19 -33.02
N ASN A 60 -6.05 12.07 -32.40
CA ASN A 60 -7.03 11.20 -31.75
C ASN A 60 -7.73 11.90 -30.58
N TYR A 61 -7.00 12.68 -29.76
CA TYR A 61 -7.59 13.43 -28.66
C TYR A 61 -8.61 14.44 -29.14
N ILE A 62 -8.25 15.26 -30.15
CA ILE A 62 -9.16 16.26 -30.72
C ILE A 62 -10.39 15.59 -31.31
N HIS A 63 -10.21 14.48 -32.06
CA HIS A 63 -11.31 13.74 -32.63
C HIS A 63 -12.28 13.21 -31.55
N ASN A 64 -11.76 12.53 -30.56
CA ASN A 64 -12.55 11.98 -29.46
C ASN A 64 -13.26 13.09 -28.67
N TRP A 65 -12.56 14.19 -28.38
CA TRP A 65 -13.14 15.34 -27.71
C TRP A 65 -14.36 15.89 -28.46
N ILE A 66 -14.26 16.03 -29.80
CA ILE A 66 -15.38 16.48 -30.62
C ILE A 66 -16.55 15.50 -30.57
N VAL A 67 -16.27 14.20 -30.69
CA VAL A 67 -17.29 13.15 -30.66
C VAL A 67 -18.01 13.13 -29.32
N ASP A 68 -17.29 13.17 -28.21
CA ASP A 68 -17.84 13.13 -26.88
C ASP A 68 -18.76 14.34 -26.60
N HIS A 69 -18.34 15.52 -27.03
CA HIS A 69 -19.15 16.74 -26.84
C HIS A 69 -20.37 16.77 -27.78
N LEU A 70 -20.29 16.22 -28.98
CA LEU A 70 -21.43 16.06 -29.84
C LEU A 70 -22.45 15.07 -29.29
N ILE A 71 -21.97 13.94 -28.75
CA ILE A 71 -22.82 12.95 -28.09
C ILE A 71 -23.52 13.56 -26.88
N THR A 72 -22.76 14.26 -26.03
CA THR A 72 -23.29 14.92 -24.82
C THR A 72 -24.38 15.94 -25.21
N LYS A 73 -24.09 16.81 -26.15
CA LYS A 73 -25.06 17.80 -26.66
C LYS A 73 -26.33 17.13 -27.20
N LYS A 74 -26.16 16.02 -27.94
CA LYS A 74 -27.31 15.29 -28.49
C LYS A 74 -28.09 14.58 -27.40
N ALA A 75 -27.43 14.06 -26.36
CA ALA A 75 -28.08 13.49 -25.19
C ALA A 75 -28.91 14.52 -24.44
N GLU A 76 -28.38 15.73 -24.22
CA GLU A 76 -29.09 16.84 -23.58
C GLU A 76 -30.40 17.19 -24.33
N GLU A 77 -30.38 17.11 -25.66
CA GLU A 77 -31.58 17.34 -26.48
C GLU A 77 -32.60 16.19 -26.40
N LEU A 78 -32.14 14.94 -26.45
CA LEU A 78 -33.00 13.77 -26.61
C LEU A 78 -33.44 13.13 -25.27
N ILE A 79 -32.58 13.17 -24.26
CA ILE A 79 -32.77 12.54 -22.93
C ILE A 79 -32.44 13.47 -21.78
N PRO A 80 -33.02 14.68 -21.70
CA PRO A 80 -32.61 15.70 -20.73
C PRO A 80 -32.84 15.30 -19.27
N ASN A 81 -33.78 14.40 -19.01
CA ASN A 81 -34.04 13.93 -17.65
C ASN A 81 -32.94 12.97 -17.15
N GLU A 82 -32.51 12.06 -18.04
CA GLU A 82 -31.44 11.11 -17.78
C GLU A 82 -30.11 11.85 -17.58
N VAL A 83 -29.80 12.84 -18.40
CA VAL A 83 -28.64 13.71 -18.25
C VAL A 83 -28.66 14.42 -16.88
N ARG A 84 -29.80 14.98 -16.48
CA ARG A 84 -29.96 15.62 -15.17
C ARG A 84 -29.74 14.65 -13.99
N GLU A 85 -30.16 13.39 -14.14
CA GLU A 85 -29.92 12.36 -13.12
C GLU A 85 -28.43 11.97 -13.05
N VAL A 86 -27.73 11.92 -14.19
CA VAL A 86 -26.26 11.73 -14.22
C VAL A 86 -25.55 12.88 -13.52
N GLU A 87 -25.91 14.13 -13.79
CA GLU A 87 -25.32 15.30 -13.14
C GLU A 87 -25.52 15.28 -11.61
N LYS A 88 -26.71 14.89 -11.15
CA LYS A 88 -26.97 14.73 -9.72
C LYS A 88 -26.07 13.65 -9.10
N LYS A 89 -25.89 12.51 -9.77
CA LYS A 89 -25.01 11.44 -9.31
C LYS A 89 -23.55 11.92 -9.26
N MET A 90 -23.08 12.62 -10.29
CA MET A 90 -21.75 13.17 -10.36
C MET A 90 -21.49 14.17 -9.24
N LYS A 91 -22.46 15.05 -8.95
CA LYS A 91 -22.36 16.01 -7.84
C LYS A 91 -22.24 15.30 -6.48
N LYS A 92 -23.05 14.25 -6.24
CA LYS A 92 -22.97 13.45 -4.99
C LYS A 92 -21.62 12.73 -4.89
N TYR A 93 -21.15 12.14 -5.99
CA TYR A 93 -19.88 11.45 -6.03
C TYR A 93 -18.70 12.41 -5.76
N LYS A 94 -18.69 13.56 -6.42
CA LYS A 94 -17.69 14.61 -6.16
C LYS A 94 -17.65 15.02 -4.69
N LEU A 95 -18.83 15.21 -4.07
CA LEU A 95 -18.91 15.57 -2.66
C LEU A 95 -18.35 14.45 -1.75
N SER A 96 -18.67 13.19 -2.06
CA SER A 96 -18.16 12.03 -1.32
C SER A 96 -16.63 11.94 -1.41
N LEU A 97 -16.05 12.15 -2.59
CA LEU A 97 -14.59 12.18 -2.76
C LEU A 97 -13.93 13.31 -1.96
N ILE A 98 -14.49 14.52 -2.05
CA ILE A 98 -13.95 15.68 -1.30
C ILE A 98 -14.04 15.42 0.21
N SER A 99 -15.15 14.86 0.70
CA SER A 99 -15.32 14.51 2.12
C SER A 99 -14.28 13.49 2.56
N HIS A 100 -14.08 12.44 1.76
CA HIS A 100 -13.07 11.42 2.04
C HIS A 100 -11.66 12.01 2.11
N GLU A 101 -11.25 12.82 1.13
CA GLU A 101 -9.93 13.46 1.12
C GLU A 101 -9.75 14.40 2.33
N PHE A 102 -10.81 15.14 2.70
CA PHE A 102 -10.77 15.99 3.87
C PHE A 102 -10.63 15.17 5.18
N GLU A 103 -11.39 14.08 5.31
CA GLU A 103 -11.29 13.18 6.46
C GLU A 103 -9.89 12.58 6.56
N GLN A 104 -9.33 12.07 5.46
CA GLN A 104 -7.96 11.55 5.42
C GLN A 104 -6.94 12.63 5.82
N PHE A 105 -7.03 13.82 5.26
CA PHE A 105 -6.16 14.94 5.63
C PHE A 105 -6.25 15.26 7.12
N TYR A 106 -7.48 15.31 7.66
CA TYR A 106 -7.71 15.67 9.05
C TYR A 106 -7.20 14.60 10.02
N VAL A 107 -7.46 13.32 9.70
CA VAL A 107 -6.96 12.17 10.47
C VAL A 107 -5.43 12.16 10.45
N ASN A 108 -4.81 12.19 9.28
CA ASN A 108 -3.36 12.14 9.14
C ASN A 108 -2.64 13.31 9.84
N LYS A 109 -3.29 14.48 9.91
CA LYS A 109 -2.72 15.64 10.58
C LYS A 109 -2.81 15.58 12.10
N ARG A 110 -3.79 14.85 12.65
CA ARG A 110 -4.08 14.82 14.09
C ARG A 110 -3.80 13.48 14.75
N LEU A 111 -3.66 12.42 13.98
CA LEU A 111 -3.34 11.11 14.50
C LEU A 111 -1.89 11.15 15.01
N ASP A 112 -1.72 10.95 16.30
CA ASP A 112 -0.42 10.64 16.86
C ASP A 112 -0.12 9.17 16.56
N THR A 113 0.91 8.96 15.74
CA THR A 113 1.37 7.62 15.34
C THR A 113 2.57 7.17 16.17
N ASN A 114 3.02 7.99 17.12
CA ASN A 114 4.15 7.65 17.99
C ASN A 114 3.64 6.87 19.21
N ILE A 115 3.49 5.58 19.03
CA ILE A 115 3.11 4.67 20.11
C ILE A 115 4.37 4.22 20.86
N ASN A 116 4.44 4.46 22.15
CA ASN A 116 5.56 4.03 22.96
C ASN A 116 5.35 2.63 23.58
N SER A 117 6.45 2.03 24.03
CA SER A 117 6.42 0.66 24.58
C SER A 117 5.53 0.50 25.82
N PHE A 118 5.31 1.57 26.58
CA PHE A 118 4.43 1.54 27.74
C PHE A 118 2.96 1.45 27.33
N GLU A 119 2.56 2.21 26.31
CA GLU A 119 1.20 2.16 25.76
C GLU A 119 0.86 0.79 25.18
N ILE A 120 1.82 0.17 24.45
CA ILE A 120 1.66 -1.20 23.95
C ILE A 120 1.48 -2.19 25.10
N GLN A 121 2.31 -2.09 26.14
CA GLN A 121 2.22 -2.96 27.30
C GLN A 121 0.91 -2.77 28.07
N ASP A 122 0.48 -1.53 28.25
CA ASP A 122 -0.77 -1.21 28.95
C ASP A 122 -1.98 -1.74 28.16
N TYR A 123 -2.01 -1.52 26.84
CA TYR A 123 -3.06 -2.06 25.97
C TYR A 123 -3.11 -3.60 26.06
N TYR A 124 -1.96 -4.26 25.90
CA TYR A 124 -1.88 -5.71 25.99
C TYR A 124 -2.41 -6.22 27.34
N ASN A 125 -2.00 -5.62 28.44
CA ASN A 125 -2.42 -6.06 29.78
C ASN A 125 -3.93 -5.89 30.04
N ASN A 126 -4.54 -4.86 29.44
CA ASN A 126 -5.96 -4.56 29.59
C ASN A 126 -6.87 -5.35 28.63
N HIS A 127 -6.27 -6.02 27.62
CA HIS A 127 -7.00 -6.72 26.55
C HIS A 127 -6.53 -8.17 26.35
N LEU A 128 -6.10 -8.85 27.41
CA LEU A 128 -5.55 -10.22 27.33
C LEU A 128 -6.49 -11.20 26.66
N ASP A 129 -7.79 -11.02 26.80
CA ASP A 129 -8.82 -11.87 26.19
C ASP A 129 -8.86 -11.78 24.66
N ASP A 130 -8.34 -10.68 24.09
CA ASP A 130 -8.24 -10.48 22.65
C ASP A 130 -7.00 -11.19 22.06
N PHE A 131 -6.03 -11.55 22.93
CA PHE A 131 -4.76 -12.16 22.54
C PHE A 131 -4.74 -13.66 22.83
N VAL A 132 -5.65 -14.40 22.22
CA VAL A 132 -5.71 -15.84 22.32
C VAL A 132 -5.08 -16.49 21.09
N LEU A 133 -4.18 -17.45 21.29
CA LEU A 133 -3.52 -18.18 20.22
C LEU A 133 -4.51 -19.07 19.46
N ASN A 134 -4.64 -18.84 18.18
CA ASN A 134 -5.47 -19.67 17.29
C ASN A 134 -4.81 -20.99 16.89
N ASP A 135 -3.48 -21.08 17.01
CA ASP A 135 -2.69 -22.28 16.71
C ASP A 135 -1.42 -22.31 17.60
N TYR A 136 -0.63 -23.35 17.46
CA TYR A 136 0.64 -23.52 18.17
C TYR A 136 1.68 -22.53 17.63
N VAL A 137 2.43 -21.90 18.54
CA VAL A 137 3.60 -21.10 18.22
C VAL A 137 4.83 -21.67 18.87
N VAL A 138 5.97 -21.51 18.22
CA VAL A 138 7.25 -22.11 18.65
C VAL A 138 8.39 -21.11 18.50
N LYS A 139 9.39 -21.26 19.38
CA LYS A 139 10.72 -20.72 19.16
C LYS A 139 11.61 -21.89 18.73
N CYS A 140 12.22 -21.78 17.57
CA CYS A 140 12.92 -22.93 17.00
C CYS A 140 14.18 -22.52 16.23
N LEU A 141 14.98 -23.55 15.98
CA LEU A 141 16.02 -23.55 14.97
C LEU A 141 15.64 -24.58 13.91
N TYR A 142 15.77 -24.25 12.65
CA TYR A 142 15.87 -25.23 11.59
C TYR A 142 17.03 -24.92 10.65
N VAL A 143 17.66 -25.97 10.12
CA VAL A 143 18.69 -25.88 9.08
C VAL A 143 18.42 -26.96 8.06
N LYS A 144 18.39 -26.57 6.79
CA LYS A 144 18.15 -27.42 5.64
C LYS A 144 19.45 -27.51 4.81
N VAL A 145 20.06 -28.67 4.80
CA VAL A 145 21.42 -28.87 4.24
C VAL A 145 21.37 -29.91 3.11
N PRO A 146 22.05 -29.68 1.98
CA PRO A 146 22.20 -30.70 0.94
C PRO A 146 22.91 -31.96 1.48
N LYS A 147 22.50 -33.16 1.06
CA LYS A 147 23.10 -34.42 1.49
C LYS A 147 24.59 -34.56 1.13
N ASN A 148 25.07 -33.81 0.15
CA ASN A 148 26.47 -33.81 -0.27
C ASN A 148 27.37 -32.81 0.50
N SER A 149 26.80 -32.03 1.44
CA SER A 149 27.58 -31.10 2.25
C SER A 149 28.59 -31.82 3.13
N LYS A 150 29.82 -31.31 3.16
CA LYS A 150 30.91 -31.84 4.00
C LYS A 150 30.71 -31.52 5.49
N LYS A 151 29.76 -30.63 5.82
CA LYS A 151 29.51 -30.12 7.19
C LYS A 151 28.38 -30.82 7.94
N ILE A 152 27.79 -31.87 7.39
CA ILE A 152 26.67 -32.62 8.02
C ILE A 152 27.02 -33.07 9.45
N LYS A 153 28.26 -33.50 9.69
CA LYS A 153 28.70 -33.93 11.03
C LYS A 153 28.69 -32.79 12.04
N GLU A 154 29.02 -31.59 11.60
CA GLU A 154 29.01 -30.37 12.38
C GLU A 154 27.57 -29.97 12.76
N PHE A 155 26.67 -29.97 11.77
CA PHE A 155 25.24 -29.73 12.01
C PHE A 155 24.64 -30.76 12.98
N LYS A 156 24.96 -32.04 12.81
CA LYS A 156 24.54 -33.10 13.75
C LYS A 156 25.00 -32.85 15.20
N LYS A 157 26.20 -32.34 15.35
CA LYS A 157 26.79 -32.09 16.67
C LYS A 157 26.14 -30.90 17.37
N TYR A 158 25.81 -29.82 16.65
CA TYR A 158 25.46 -28.54 17.26
C TYR A 158 23.98 -28.15 17.22
N TYR A 159 23.14 -28.67 16.31
CA TYR A 159 21.74 -28.26 16.17
C TYR A 159 20.88 -28.39 17.42
N HIS A 160 21.30 -29.20 18.39
CA HIS A 160 20.58 -29.48 19.63
C HIS A 160 21.16 -28.80 20.87
N ILE A 161 22.24 -28.04 20.73
CA ILE A 161 22.96 -27.37 21.82
C ILE A 161 22.36 -25.98 21.99
N TYR A 162 22.07 -25.64 23.25
CA TYR A 162 21.62 -24.31 23.62
C TYR A 162 22.79 -23.55 24.26
N ASN A 163 23.73 -23.08 23.42
CA ASN A 163 24.82 -22.22 23.82
C ASN A 163 25.04 -21.17 22.73
N GLU A 164 24.98 -19.91 23.08
CA GLU A 164 25.03 -18.77 22.12
C GLU A 164 26.22 -18.87 21.16
N SER A 165 27.44 -19.04 21.69
CA SER A 165 28.66 -19.13 20.87
C SER A 165 28.62 -20.28 19.86
N MET A 166 28.07 -21.44 20.25
CA MET A 166 27.96 -22.58 19.37
C MET A 166 26.86 -22.45 18.32
N ILE A 167 25.83 -21.70 18.66
CA ILE A 167 24.76 -21.37 17.71
C ILE A 167 25.26 -20.37 16.68
N ASP A 168 26.03 -19.37 17.08
CA ASP A 168 26.64 -18.40 16.14
C ASP A 168 27.57 -19.11 15.17
N ASP A 169 28.39 -20.04 15.62
CA ASP A 169 29.23 -20.88 14.76
C ASP A 169 28.38 -21.75 13.81
N LEU A 170 27.29 -22.34 14.32
CA LEU A 170 26.37 -23.11 13.51
C LEU A 170 25.66 -22.25 12.45
N MET A 171 25.22 -21.04 12.80
CA MET A 171 24.58 -20.11 11.85
C MET A 171 25.59 -19.60 10.81
N SER A 172 26.81 -19.30 11.21
CA SER A 172 27.91 -18.97 10.28
C SER A 172 28.20 -20.09 9.29
N THR A 173 28.15 -21.33 9.75
CA THR A 173 28.29 -22.52 8.89
C THR A 173 27.07 -22.70 8.00
N ALA A 174 25.87 -22.49 8.53
CA ALA A 174 24.60 -22.60 7.79
C ALA A 174 24.53 -21.56 6.66
N GLN A 175 24.99 -20.35 6.88
CA GLN A 175 25.04 -19.30 5.85
C GLN A 175 25.87 -19.69 4.62
N LYS A 176 26.87 -20.59 4.78
CA LYS A 176 27.75 -21.02 3.71
C LYS A 176 27.33 -22.33 3.05
N GLU A 177 26.68 -23.21 3.80
CA GLU A 177 26.49 -24.61 3.43
C GLU A 177 25.02 -25.05 3.36
N ALA A 178 24.08 -24.25 3.95
CA ALA A 178 22.67 -24.61 4.00
C ALA A 178 21.89 -23.97 2.85
N ASN A 179 20.86 -24.66 2.36
CA ASN A 179 19.91 -24.13 1.40
C ASN A 179 18.93 -23.15 2.05
N SER A 180 18.59 -23.41 3.33
CA SER A 180 17.72 -22.54 4.14
C SER A 180 18.02 -22.80 5.62
N PHE A 181 17.93 -21.75 6.41
CA PHE A 181 18.06 -21.87 7.87
C PHE A 181 17.30 -20.73 8.56
N TYR A 182 16.94 -20.98 9.80
CA TYR A 182 16.31 -20.00 10.66
C TYR A 182 16.72 -20.23 12.12
N TYR A 183 17.04 -19.18 12.80
CA TYR A 183 17.19 -19.10 14.24
C TYR A 183 16.95 -17.68 14.71
N ASN A 184 15.96 -17.51 15.56
CA ASN A 184 15.77 -16.28 16.32
C ASN A 184 15.22 -16.68 17.71
N PRO A 185 15.99 -16.52 18.81
CA PRO A 185 15.57 -16.93 20.14
C PRO A 185 14.46 -16.07 20.73
N ASP A 186 14.31 -14.84 20.22
CA ASP A 186 13.34 -13.88 20.74
C ASP A 186 12.01 -13.88 19.98
N GLU A 187 11.97 -14.48 18.79
CA GLU A 187 10.83 -14.48 17.91
C GLU A 187 10.01 -15.77 18.00
N TRP A 188 8.70 -15.59 18.11
CA TRP A 188 7.73 -16.66 17.98
C TRP A 188 7.27 -16.78 16.53
N ILE A 189 7.17 -17.99 16.02
CA ILE A 189 6.59 -18.30 14.72
C ILE A 189 5.47 -19.32 14.86
N TYR A 190 4.50 -19.30 13.95
CA TYR A 190 3.52 -20.37 13.89
C TYR A 190 4.17 -21.71 13.55
N TYR A 191 3.71 -22.78 14.19
CA TYR A 191 4.19 -24.13 13.86
C TYR A 191 3.95 -24.47 12.38
N ASP A 192 2.87 -23.96 11.80
CA ASP A 192 2.57 -24.18 10.38
C ASP A 192 3.55 -23.49 9.44
N ASP A 193 4.17 -22.39 9.86
CA ASP A 193 5.23 -21.77 9.09
C ASP A 193 6.53 -22.57 9.14
N LEU A 194 6.85 -23.16 10.30
CA LEU A 194 7.91 -24.14 10.39
C LEU A 194 7.62 -25.37 9.51
N LEU A 195 6.37 -25.85 9.48
CA LEU A 195 5.95 -27.01 8.69
C LEU A 195 6.08 -26.74 7.18
N LYS A 196 5.80 -25.53 6.71
CA LYS A 196 6.04 -25.11 5.31
C LYS A 196 7.52 -25.22 4.91
N GLN A 197 8.43 -24.94 5.86
CA GLN A 197 9.86 -25.02 5.63
C GLN A 197 10.39 -26.45 5.74
N VAL A 198 9.78 -27.26 6.61
CA VAL A 198 10.17 -28.64 6.90
C VAL A 198 8.95 -29.55 6.79
N PRO A 199 8.46 -29.85 5.57
CA PRO A 199 7.24 -30.66 5.37
C PRO A 199 7.33 -32.08 5.98
N GLN A 200 8.54 -32.63 6.12
CA GLN A 200 8.76 -33.93 6.72
C GLN A 200 8.32 -34.04 8.20
N LEU A 201 8.01 -32.88 8.84
CA LEU A 201 7.42 -32.88 10.19
C LEU A 201 5.97 -33.39 10.21
N GLU A 202 5.27 -33.44 9.08
CA GLU A 202 3.89 -33.96 8.95
C GLU A 202 3.75 -35.41 9.46
N LYS A 203 4.84 -36.22 9.45
CA LYS A 203 4.85 -37.54 10.02
C LYS A 203 4.63 -37.59 11.54
N PHE A 204 4.70 -36.45 12.22
CA PHE A 204 4.42 -36.32 13.63
C PHE A 204 3.14 -35.50 13.84
N THR A 205 2.33 -35.87 14.86
CA THR A 205 1.30 -34.93 15.30
C THR A 205 1.95 -33.69 15.91
N LYS A 206 1.42 -32.48 15.65
CA LYS A 206 1.93 -31.21 16.16
C LYS A 206 2.27 -31.31 17.67
N ILE A 207 1.30 -31.71 18.45
CA ILE A 207 1.43 -31.77 19.91
C ILE A 207 2.50 -32.76 20.41
N TYR A 208 2.64 -33.91 19.72
CA TYR A 208 3.67 -34.87 20.07
C TYR A 208 5.06 -34.33 19.79
N PHE A 209 5.25 -33.73 18.62
CA PHE A 209 6.54 -33.16 18.25
C PHE A 209 6.95 -32.02 19.18
N ILE A 210 6.04 -31.06 19.39
CA ILE A 210 6.31 -29.86 20.20
C ILE A 210 6.58 -30.23 21.67
N LYS A 211 5.77 -31.10 22.28
CA LYS A 211 5.86 -31.40 23.72
C LYS A 211 6.87 -32.49 24.09
N LYS A 212 6.97 -33.53 23.24
CA LYS A 212 7.73 -34.75 23.61
C LYS A 212 9.05 -34.85 22.86
N LYS A 213 9.04 -34.68 21.54
CA LYS A 213 10.22 -34.96 20.72
C LYS A 213 11.15 -33.77 20.64
N LYS A 214 10.64 -32.57 20.36
CA LYS A 214 11.31 -31.28 20.25
C LYS A 214 12.48 -31.20 19.26
N LYS A 215 13.26 -32.24 19.11
CA LYS A 215 14.47 -32.32 18.29
C LYS A 215 14.37 -33.46 17.31
N VAL A 216 14.76 -33.18 16.05
CA VAL A 216 14.73 -34.24 15.03
C VAL A 216 15.69 -33.93 13.90
N ILE A 217 16.24 -34.98 13.30
CA ILE A 217 16.90 -34.96 12.03
C ILE A 217 15.99 -35.70 11.06
N LEU A 218 15.65 -35.07 9.95
CA LEU A 218 14.78 -35.59 8.91
C LEU A 218 15.53 -35.60 7.59
N GLU A 219 15.16 -36.47 6.70
CA GLU A 219 15.78 -36.60 5.40
C GLU A 219 14.72 -36.63 4.31
N SER A 220 15.00 -35.93 3.21
CA SER A 220 14.31 -36.07 1.93
C SER A 220 15.26 -36.80 0.94
N GLU A 221 14.94 -36.80 -0.33
CA GLU A 221 15.83 -37.36 -1.36
C GLU A 221 17.15 -36.63 -1.45
N GLU A 222 17.14 -35.31 -1.39
CA GLU A 222 18.31 -34.44 -1.65
C GLU A 222 18.85 -33.73 -0.40
N GLU A 223 18.06 -33.64 0.68
CA GLU A 223 18.35 -32.75 1.80
C GLU A 223 18.20 -33.43 3.16
N ILE A 224 18.91 -32.87 4.13
CA ILE A 224 18.80 -33.20 5.55
C ILE A 224 18.32 -31.98 6.31
N PHE A 225 17.31 -32.17 7.13
CA PHE A 225 16.70 -31.15 7.96
C PHE A 225 17.08 -31.38 9.42
N PHE A 226 17.64 -30.37 10.04
CA PHE A 226 17.93 -30.31 11.45
C PHE A 226 16.91 -29.39 12.10
N VAL A 227 16.11 -29.86 13.03
CA VAL A 227 15.06 -29.07 13.69
C VAL A 227 15.20 -29.21 15.21
N ASN A 228 15.12 -28.07 15.89
CA ASN A 228 15.09 -28.03 17.34
C ASN A 228 14.09 -26.96 17.81
N ILE A 229 13.14 -27.35 18.66
CA ILE A 229 12.18 -26.45 19.31
C ILE A 229 12.69 -26.15 20.72
N TYR A 230 12.94 -24.88 20.98
CA TYR A 230 13.40 -24.39 22.27
C TYR A 230 12.26 -24.15 23.25
N ASP A 231 11.22 -23.47 22.74
CA ASP A 231 10.04 -23.12 23.50
C ASP A 231 8.77 -23.22 22.64
N TYR A 232 7.63 -23.33 23.29
CA TYR A 232 6.35 -23.48 22.60
C TYR A 232 5.19 -22.96 23.44
N LEU A 233 4.17 -22.46 22.76
CA LEU A 233 2.86 -22.18 23.35
C LEU A 233 1.79 -22.94 22.57
N ILE A 234 0.78 -23.35 23.29
CA ILE A 234 -0.30 -24.16 22.72
C ILE A 234 -1.48 -23.28 22.29
N LYS A 235 -2.25 -23.79 21.34
CA LYS A 235 -3.53 -23.23 20.95
C LYS A 235 -4.41 -22.96 22.18
N ASP A 236 -5.24 -21.94 22.11
CA ASP A 236 -6.15 -21.45 23.15
C ASP A 236 -5.46 -20.90 24.40
N GLY A 237 -4.13 -20.78 24.39
CA GLY A 237 -3.37 -20.07 25.41
C GLY A 237 -3.25 -18.56 25.10
N THR A 238 -2.84 -17.77 26.09
CA THR A 238 -2.57 -16.35 25.88
C THR A 238 -1.33 -16.17 25.00
N SER A 239 -1.49 -15.40 23.92
CA SER A 239 -0.40 -15.04 23.03
C SER A 239 0.55 -14.06 23.71
N PRO A 240 1.88 -14.25 23.67
CA PRO A 240 2.81 -13.33 24.33
C PRO A 240 2.85 -11.96 23.62
N MET A 241 3.03 -10.90 24.42
CA MET A 241 3.10 -9.54 23.89
C MET A 241 4.14 -9.39 22.77
N SER A 242 5.29 -10.07 22.88
CA SER A 242 6.34 -10.04 21.85
C SER A 242 5.89 -10.58 20.49
N PHE A 243 4.87 -11.45 20.47
CA PHE A 243 4.29 -11.99 19.25
C PHE A 243 3.17 -11.12 18.69
N GLU A 244 2.48 -10.37 19.55
CA GLU A 244 1.35 -9.50 19.18
C GLU A 244 1.75 -8.03 18.95
N LYS A 245 2.96 -7.65 19.32
CA LYS A 245 3.43 -6.26 19.34
C LYS A 245 3.14 -5.49 18.06
N GLU A 246 3.32 -6.11 16.91
CA GLU A 246 3.09 -5.48 15.60
C GLU A 246 1.59 -5.32 15.27
N LYS A 247 0.71 -6.01 16.00
CA LYS A 247 -0.74 -5.91 15.82
C LYS A 247 -1.39 -4.90 16.76
N ILE A 248 -0.70 -4.60 17.88
CA ILE A 248 -1.13 -3.61 18.85
C ILE A 248 -0.81 -2.21 18.34
#